data_75912af880eec1a16b83f883d5643664
#
_entry.id   75912af880eec1a16b83f883d5643664
#
_cell.length_a   1.000
_cell.length_b   1.000
_cell.length_c   1.000
_cell.angle_alpha   90.00
_cell.angle_beta   90.00
_cell.angle_gamma   90.00
#
_symmetry.space_group_name_H-M   'P 1'
#
loop_
_entity.id
_entity.type
_entity.pdbx_description
1 polymer ?
#
loop_
_entity_poly.entity_id
_entity_poly.type
_entity_poly.pdbx_seq_one_letter_code
_entity_poly.pdbx_strand_id
1 'polypeptide(L)'
;MQHLRLLKILSYPWLIFISIIFLTFIFLGFTQPLNEYVTTSLIIKMTSNTLLLCMLVAIFTSLIAVPCSIFVTMFDFYGRKFFSWALCLSLAFPIYVYAFIFVGAAEEISFISSSIRENIVLSALIMSLGLYPYTFLLCKAQLRKTGVSIFKASKSLGKNNFQTIYLILLPSLKPAIIAGTVLCIFETISDFGGVATLGINTLTVGIFNIWFGYQDLISGAKISLMLFLLAMIILYISKLSLSLIHI
;
A
#
# COMPACT_ATOMS: atom_id res chain seq x y z
N MET A 1 -15.52 -36.03 3.75
CA MET A 1 -16.01 -35.56 2.43
C MET A 1 -17.35 -34.81 2.48
N GLN A 2 -18.32 -35.20 3.32
CA GLN A 2 -19.61 -34.51 3.44
C GLN A 2 -19.51 -33.06 3.92
N HIS A 3 -18.66 -32.76 4.91
CA HIS A 3 -18.43 -31.38 5.39
C HIS A 3 -17.92 -30.40 4.32
N LEU A 4 -17.08 -30.88 3.41
CA LEU A 4 -16.58 -30.07 2.28
C LEU A 4 -17.68 -29.76 1.25
N ARG A 5 -18.63 -30.68 1.04
CA ARG A 5 -19.80 -30.42 0.16
C ARG A 5 -20.76 -29.40 0.78
N LEU A 6 -21.02 -29.50 2.08
CA LEU A 6 -21.86 -28.54 2.81
C LEU A 6 -21.25 -27.11 2.79
N LEU A 7 -19.93 -26.97 3.02
CA LEU A 7 -19.25 -25.70 2.93
C LEU A 7 -19.31 -25.09 1.50
N LYS A 8 -19.20 -25.91 0.46
CA LYS A 8 -19.39 -25.45 -0.92
C LYS A 8 -20.82 -24.97 -1.17
N ILE A 9 -21.83 -25.70 -0.71
CA ILE A 9 -23.24 -25.31 -0.89
C ILE A 9 -23.54 -24.00 -0.16
N LEU A 10 -23.01 -23.82 1.05
CA LEU A 10 -23.17 -22.59 1.84
C LEU A 10 -22.41 -21.38 1.24
N SER A 11 -21.37 -21.60 0.44
CA SER A 11 -20.62 -20.49 -0.20
C SER A 11 -21.32 -19.93 -1.44
N TYR A 12 -22.15 -20.71 -2.16
CA TYR A 12 -22.82 -20.24 -3.37
C TYR A 12 -23.73 -19.01 -3.19
N PRO A 13 -24.60 -18.94 -2.15
CA PRO A 13 -25.42 -17.77 -1.93
C PRO A 13 -24.60 -16.49 -1.74
N TRP A 14 -23.48 -16.56 -1.02
CA TRP A 14 -22.57 -15.43 -0.83
C TRP A 14 -21.88 -15.00 -2.12
N LEU A 15 -21.45 -15.96 -2.92
CA LEU A 15 -20.85 -15.66 -4.25
C LEU A 15 -21.87 -15.01 -5.18
N ILE A 16 -23.12 -15.50 -5.21
CA ILE A 16 -24.19 -14.92 -6.01
C ILE A 16 -24.50 -13.50 -5.52
N PHE A 17 -24.63 -13.29 -4.22
CA PHE A 17 -24.90 -11.98 -3.64
C PHE A 17 -23.80 -10.96 -3.98
N ILE A 18 -22.53 -11.32 -3.81
CA ILE A 18 -21.39 -10.47 -4.16
C ILE A 18 -21.37 -10.19 -5.68
N SER A 19 -21.65 -11.22 -6.50
CA SER A 19 -21.71 -11.05 -7.96
C SER A 19 -22.82 -10.11 -8.40
N ILE A 20 -23.99 -10.16 -7.76
CA ILE A 20 -25.11 -9.25 -8.05
C ILE A 20 -24.71 -7.81 -7.74
N ILE A 21 -24.13 -7.55 -6.55
CA ILE A 21 -23.65 -6.22 -6.18
C ILE A 21 -22.65 -5.71 -7.21
N PHE A 22 -21.66 -6.53 -7.57
CA PHE A 22 -20.63 -6.16 -8.52
C PHE A 22 -21.19 -5.87 -9.92
N LEU A 23 -22.10 -6.71 -10.40
CA LEU A 23 -22.80 -6.51 -11.68
C LEU A 23 -23.65 -5.24 -11.68
N THR A 24 -24.30 -4.91 -10.55
CA THR A 24 -25.06 -3.66 -10.43
C THR A 24 -24.15 -2.44 -10.55
N PHE A 25 -22.98 -2.44 -9.90
CA PHE A 25 -21.98 -1.36 -10.06
C PHE A 25 -21.47 -1.23 -11.48
N ILE A 26 -21.20 -2.35 -12.15
CA ILE A 26 -20.79 -2.37 -13.57
C ILE A 26 -21.92 -1.79 -14.44
N PHE A 27 -23.15 -2.23 -14.25
CA PHE A 27 -24.31 -1.77 -15.00
C PHE A 27 -24.51 -0.25 -14.86
N LEU A 28 -24.52 0.27 -13.61
CA LEU A 28 -24.61 1.71 -13.35
C LEU A 28 -23.42 2.48 -13.96
N GLY A 29 -22.24 1.90 -13.93
CA GLY A 29 -21.04 2.48 -14.50
C GLY A 29 -21.10 2.67 -16.02
N PHE A 30 -21.77 1.81 -16.76
CA PHE A 30 -21.81 1.86 -18.23
C PHE A 30 -23.07 2.51 -18.81
N THR A 31 -24.20 2.51 -18.10
CA THR A 31 -25.50 2.90 -18.67
C THR A 31 -25.85 4.38 -18.49
N GLN A 32 -25.29 5.06 -17.51
CA GLN A 32 -25.65 6.45 -17.20
C GLN A 32 -24.51 7.42 -17.55
N PRO A 33 -24.76 8.66 -18.01
CA PRO A 33 -23.72 9.67 -18.21
C PRO A 33 -23.13 10.12 -16.85
N LEU A 34 -21.92 10.69 -16.87
CA LEU A 34 -21.36 11.41 -15.72
C LEU A 34 -22.10 12.74 -15.56
N ASN A 35 -22.24 13.19 -14.32
CA ASN A 35 -22.83 14.51 -14.05
C ASN A 35 -21.88 15.62 -14.53
N GLU A 36 -22.40 16.76 -14.93
CA GLU A 36 -21.64 17.87 -15.55
C GLU A 36 -20.51 18.40 -14.64
N TYR A 37 -20.68 18.36 -13.32
CA TYR A 37 -19.65 18.79 -12.40
C TYR A 37 -18.48 17.80 -12.25
N VAL A 38 -18.62 16.54 -12.68
CA VAL A 38 -17.54 15.56 -12.71
C VAL A 38 -16.77 15.71 -14.04
N THR A 39 -15.95 16.73 -14.11
CA THR A 39 -15.18 17.04 -15.31
C THR A 39 -14.04 16.04 -15.54
N THR A 40 -13.66 15.86 -16.78
CA THR A 40 -12.50 15.01 -17.15
C THR A 40 -11.21 15.49 -16.47
N SER A 41 -11.04 16.79 -16.31
CA SER A 41 -9.87 17.37 -15.61
C SER A 41 -9.84 16.95 -14.14
N LEU A 42 -10.98 16.91 -13.45
CA LEU A 42 -11.10 16.45 -12.08
C LEU A 42 -10.69 14.98 -11.95
N ILE A 43 -11.20 14.11 -12.84
CA ILE A 43 -10.86 12.67 -12.85
C ILE A 43 -9.37 12.46 -13.09
N ILE A 44 -8.77 13.18 -14.05
CA ILE A 44 -7.34 13.09 -14.33
C ILE A 44 -6.54 13.52 -13.09
N LYS A 45 -6.91 14.61 -12.43
CA LYS A 45 -6.24 15.09 -11.21
C LYS A 45 -6.31 14.06 -10.08
N MET A 46 -7.49 13.49 -9.80
CA MET A 46 -7.68 12.45 -8.79
C MET A 46 -6.84 11.19 -9.11
N THR A 47 -6.86 10.74 -10.37
CA THR A 47 -6.09 9.58 -10.82
C THR A 47 -4.60 9.82 -10.71
N SER A 48 -4.11 10.97 -11.18
CA SER A 48 -2.72 11.38 -11.05
C SER A 48 -2.24 11.41 -9.59
N ASN A 49 -3.04 12.03 -8.71
CA ASN A 49 -2.72 12.09 -7.29
C ASN A 49 -2.66 10.69 -6.67
N THR A 50 -3.62 9.81 -7.01
CA THR A 50 -3.63 8.42 -6.52
C THR A 50 -2.39 7.67 -6.95
N LEU A 51 -2.03 7.73 -8.24
CA LEU A 51 -0.86 7.04 -8.79
C LEU A 51 0.44 7.58 -8.20
N LEU A 52 0.57 8.90 -8.12
CA LEU A 52 1.77 9.55 -7.57
C LEU A 52 1.95 9.22 -6.09
N LEU A 53 0.85 9.27 -5.30
CA LEU A 53 0.87 8.91 -3.89
C LEU A 53 1.27 7.44 -3.70
N CYS A 54 0.70 6.52 -4.46
CA CYS A 54 1.04 5.10 -4.43
C CYS A 54 2.51 4.85 -4.77
N MET A 55 3.02 5.51 -5.80
CA MET A 55 4.43 5.40 -6.20
C MET A 55 5.37 5.91 -5.11
N LEU A 56 5.09 7.07 -4.54
CA LEU A 56 5.91 7.65 -3.47
C LEU A 56 5.87 6.80 -2.19
N VAL A 57 4.69 6.30 -1.80
CA VAL A 57 4.53 5.39 -0.66
C VAL A 57 5.32 4.10 -0.90
N ALA A 58 5.26 3.51 -2.09
CA ALA A 58 6.03 2.31 -2.45
C ALA A 58 7.55 2.53 -2.31
N ILE A 59 8.04 3.69 -2.74
CA ILE A 59 9.46 4.07 -2.62
C ILE A 59 9.84 4.26 -1.14
N PHE A 60 9.10 5.09 -0.40
CA PHE A 60 9.45 5.42 0.98
C PHE A 60 9.32 4.23 1.92
N THR A 61 8.27 3.39 1.77
CA THR A 61 8.14 2.15 2.55
C THR A 61 9.30 1.20 2.29
N SER A 62 9.76 1.08 1.04
CA SER A 62 10.92 0.25 0.70
C SER A 62 12.21 0.80 1.28
N LEU A 63 12.42 2.11 1.20
CA LEU A 63 13.61 2.79 1.74
C LEU A 63 13.71 2.65 3.26
N ILE A 64 12.59 2.57 3.97
CA ILE A 64 12.56 2.35 5.43
C ILE A 64 12.68 0.85 5.75
N ALA A 65 11.85 0.04 5.11
CA ALA A 65 11.67 -1.37 5.47
C ALA A 65 12.89 -2.23 5.15
N VAL A 66 13.53 -2.04 4.00
CA VAL A 66 14.62 -2.90 3.55
C VAL A 66 15.84 -2.76 4.45
N PRO A 67 16.39 -1.56 4.74
CA PRO A 67 17.49 -1.40 5.67
C PRO A 67 17.16 -1.92 7.06
N CYS A 68 15.97 -1.59 7.61
CA CYS A 68 15.53 -2.07 8.91
C CYS A 68 15.49 -3.60 8.99
N SER A 69 14.98 -4.27 7.94
CA SER A 69 14.90 -5.73 7.89
C SER A 69 16.28 -6.38 7.82
N ILE A 70 17.19 -5.83 7.03
CA ILE A 70 18.58 -6.31 6.94
C ILE A 70 19.28 -6.12 8.29
N PHE A 71 19.18 -4.92 8.87
CA PHE A 71 19.84 -4.61 10.13
C PHE A 71 19.40 -5.54 11.25
N VAL A 72 18.10 -5.69 11.47
CA VAL A 72 17.54 -6.54 12.53
C VAL A 72 17.80 -8.03 12.30
N THR A 73 17.99 -8.47 11.04
CA THR A 73 18.13 -9.90 10.75
C THR A 73 19.58 -10.34 10.64
N MET A 74 20.47 -9.49 10.08
CA MET A 74 21.86 -9.87 9.78
C MET A 74 22.86 -9.49 10.86
N PHE A 75 22.54 -8.47 11.66
CA PHE A 75 23.46 -7.96 12.68
C PHE A 75 22.98 -8.27 14.09
N ASP A 76 23.93 -8.59 14.98
CA ASP A 76 23.67 -8.76 16.40
C ASP A 76 24.01 -7.47 17.14
N PHE A 77 23.01 -6.91 17.86
CA PHE A 77 23.15 -5.70 18.67
C PHE A 77 22.25 -5.78 19.89
N TYR A 78 22.58 -4.97 20.90
CA TYR A 78 21.78 -4.89 22.11
C TYR A 78 20.36 -4.38 21.81
N GLY A 79 19.32 -5.09 22.31
CA GLY A 79 17.93 -4.73 22.03
C GLY A 79 17.36 -5.27 20.71
N ARG A 80 18.08 -6.07 19.91
CA ARG A 80 17.63 -6.65 18.63
C ARG A 80 16.23 -7.28 18.71
N LYS A 81 15.94 -8.05 19.78
CA LYS A 81 14.63 -8.68 19.97
C LYS A 81 13.52 -7.65 20.13
N PHE A 82 13.79 -6.60 20.91
CA PHE A 82 12.85 -5.49 21.11
C PHE A 82 12.58 -4.75 19.80
N PHE A 83 13.62 -4.28 19.10
CA PHE A 83 13.46 -3.58 17.84
C PHE A 83 12.79 -4.44 16.76
N SER A 84 13.07 -5.75 16.75
CA SER A 84 12.43 -6.69 15.84
C SER A 84 10.90 -6.76 15.98
N TRP A 85 10.37 -6.45 17.15
CA TRP A 85 8.95 -6.37 17.46
C TRP A 85 8.44 -4.93 17.38
N ALA A 86 9.16 -3.98 17.94
CA ALA A 86 8.78 -2.57 18.01
C ALA A 86 8.57 -1.94 16.63
N LEU A 87 9.38 -2.33 15.62
CA LEU A 87 9.22 -1.89 14.24
C LEU A 87 7.89 -2.34 13.60
N CYS A 88 7.22 -3.35 14.15
CA CYS A 88 5.90 -3.76 13.67
C CYS A 88 4.76 -2.99 14.36
N LEU A 89 5.05 -2.26 15.45
CA LEU A 89 4.04 -1.60 16.27
C LEU A 89 3.31 -0.48 15.51
N SER A 90 3.95 0.08 14.48
CA SER A 90 3.31 1.10 13.66
C SER A 90 2.04 0.62 12.94
N LEU A 91 1.89 -0.69 12.68
CA LEU A 91 0.64 -1.27 12.16
C LEU A 91 -0.52 -1.25 13.17
N ALA A 92 -0.24 -1.06 14.46
CA ALA A 92 -1.29 -0.99 15.47
C ALA A 92 -2.14 0.30 15.36
N PHE A 93 -1.62 1.32 14.70
CA PHE A 93 -2.29 2.59 14.52
C PHE A 93 -2.80 2.74 13.09
N PRO A 94 -4.10 3.04 12.89
CA PRO A 94 -4.64 3.38 11.58
C PRO A 94 -3.95 4.60 10.97
N ILE A 95 -3.86 4.67 9.65
CA ILE A 95 -3.14 5.74 8.93
C ILE A 95 -3.67 7.14 9.26
N TYR A 96 -4.99 7.29 9.45
CA TYR A 96 -5.57 8.58 9.81
C TYR A 96 -5.03 9.14 11.14
N VAL A 97 -4.60 8.27 12.07
CA VAL A 97 -4.00 8.71 13.35
C VAL A 97 -2.64 9.36 13.09
N TYR A 98 -1.82 8.76 12.21
CA TYR A 98 -0.57 9.40 11.77
C TYR A 98 -0.84 10.75 11.12
N ALA A 99 -1.77 10.79 10.16
CA ALA A 99 -2.14 12.02 9.49
C ALA A 99 -2.58 13.09 10.48
N PHE A 100 -3.45 12.76 11.43
CA PHE A 100 -3.97 13.67 12.44
C PHE A 100 -2.87 14.20 13.37
N ILE A 101 -1.97 13.33 13.85
CA ILE A 101 -0.85 13.71 14.72
C ILE A 101 0.10 14.67 13.98
N PHE A 102 0.49 14.34 12.75
CA PHE A 102 1.44 15.15 11.99
C PHE A 102 0.85 16.49 11.56
N VAL A 103 -0.43 16.53 11.16
CA VAL A 103 -1.12 17.78 10.82
C VAL A 103 -1.29 18.63 12.07
N GLY A 104 -1.75 18.06 13.19
CA GLY A 104 -1.90 18.78 14.46
C GLY A 104 -0.58 19.33 15.00
N ALA A 105 0.49 18.51 14.99
CA ALA A 105 1.80 18.97 15.40
C ALA A 105 2.36 20.10 14.50
N ALA A 106 2.03 20.08 13.21
CA ALA A 106 2.44 21.13 12.30
C ALA A 106 1.65 22.44 12.50
N GLU A 107 0.39 22.35 12.90
CA GLU A 107 -0.45 23.52 13.22
C GLU A 107 0.10 24.26 14.45
N GLU A 108 0.66 23.56 15.43
CA GLU A 108 1.36 24.15 16.58
C GLU A 108 2.67 24.86 16.16
N ILE A 109 3.34 24.39 15.11
CA ILE A 109 4.55 25.01 14.58
C ILE A 109 4.17 25.86 13.37
N SER A 110 3.74 27.10 13.62
CA SER A 110 3.14 28.03 12.63
C SER A 110 3.91 28.21 11.31
N PHE A 111 5.21 27.84 11.25
CA PHE A 111 6.03 27.88 10.03
C PHE A 111 5.80 26.70 9.10
N ILE A 112 5.25 25.57 9.59
CA ILE A 112 5.14 24.29 8.85
C ILE A 112 3.68 23.99 8.47
N SER A 113 2.70 24.62 9.10
CA SER A 113 1.28 24.26 8.95
C SER A 113 0.73 24.33 7.53
N SER A 114 1.13 25.34 6.74
CA SER A 114 0.70 25.48 5.35
C SER A 114 1.39 24.49 4.38
N SER A 115 2.48 23.85 4.82
CA SER A 115 3.30 23.00 3.95
C SER A 115 2.92 21.53 3.99
N ILE A 116 2.19 21.04 5.01
CA ILE A 116 1.87 19.61 5.14
C ILE A 116 0.59 19.26 4.40
N ARG A 117 -0.46 20.08 4.56
CA ARG A 117 -1.71 19.84 3.82
C ARG A 117 -1.49 20.05 2.32
N GLU A 118 -2.07 19.18 1.53
CA GLU A 118 -1.98 19.16 0.07
C GLU A 118 -0.59 18.85 -0.49
N ASN A 119 0.44 18.65 0.36
CA ASN A 119 1.76 18.24 -0.10
C ASN A 119 1.83 16.72 -0.23
N ILE A 120 1.78 16.24 -1.46
CA ILE A 120 1.73 14.81 -1.77
C ILE A 120 2.99 14.05 -1.32
N VAL A 121 4.15 14.70 -1.32
CA VAL A 121 5.42 14.08 -0.89
C VAL A 121 5.44 13.87 0.63
N LEU A 122 5.05 14.88 1.39
CA LEU A 122 4.94 14.78 2.85
C LEU A 122 3.83 13.81 3.25
N SER A 123 2.71 13.82 2.55
CA SER A 123 1.62 12.86 2.76
C SER A 123 2.09 11.42 2.54
N ALA A 124 2.83 11.16 1.45
CA ALA A 124 3.40 9.85 1.18
C ALA A 124 4.39 9.41 2.26
N LEU A 125 5.21 10.33 2.77
CA LEU A 125 6.16 10.04 3.84
C LEU A 125 5.43 9.68 5.15
N ILE A 126 4.41 10.43 5.53
CA ILE A 126 3.58 10.17 6.73
C ILE A 126 2.90 8.80 6.61
N MET A 127 2.25 8.51 5.48
CA MET A 127 1.63 7.22 5.24
C MET A 127 2.64 6.07 5.28
N SER A 128 3.84 6.30 4.77
CA SER A 128 4.89 5.28 4.76
C SER A 128 5.37 4.91 6.15
N LEU A 129 5.33 5.82 7.13
CA LEU A 129 5.64 5.52 8.53
C LEU A 129 4.64 4.54 9.16
N GLY A 130 3.40 4.51 8.71
CA GLY A 130 2.41 3.51 9.12
C GLY A 130 2.52 2.21 8.35
N LEU A 131 2.84 2.26 7.05
CA LEU A 131 2.73 1.12 6.13
C LEU A 131 4.03 0.32 5.93
N TYR A 132 5.22 0.88 6.24
CA TYR A 132 6.49 0.17 6.01
C TYR A 132 6.57 -1.23 6.63
N PRO A 133 5.88 -1.56 7.74
CA PRO A 133 6.02 -2.89 8.31
C PRO A 133 5.48 -4.03 7.42
N TYR A 134 4.58 -3.75 6.48
CA TYR A 134 4.18 -4.76 5.48
C TYR A 134 5.40 -5.26 4.71
N THR A 135 6.17 -4.33 4.13
CA THR A 135 7.42 -4.66 3.41
C THR A 135 8.50 -5.20 4.35
N PHE A 136 8.63 -4.62 5.55
CA PHE A 136 9.58 -5.08 6.56
C PHE A 136 9.39 -6.54 6.97
N LEU A 137 8.15 -6.95 7.24
CA LEU A 137 7.84 -8.32 7.66
C LEU A 137 8.16 -9.34 6.58
N LEU A 138 7.82 -9.05 5.32
CA LEU A 138 8.11 -9.94 4.20
C LEU A 138 9.61 -10.02 3.93
N CYS A 139 10.33 -8.92 3.92
CA CYS A 139 11.77 -8.90 3.79
C CYS A 139 12.46 -9.66 4.94
N LYS A 140 12.03 -9.44 6.18
CA LYS A 140 12.54 -10.14 7.36
C LYS A 140 12.30 -11.66 7.29
N ALA A 141 11.11 -12.09 6.82
CA ALA A 141 10.81 -13.51 6.63
C ALA A 141 11.71 -14.14 5.57
N GLN A 142 11.91 -13.47 4.44
CA GLN A 142 12.81 -13.92 3.38
C GLN A 142 14.27 -14.00 3.86
N LEU A 143 14.76 -12.98 4.56
CA LEU A 143 16.11 -12.98 5.12
C LEU A 143 16.33 -14.10 6.12
N ARG A 144 15.36 -14.41 6.96
CA ARG A 144 15.45 -15.55 7.89
C ARG A 144 15.51 -16.90 7.19
N LYS A 145 14.80 -17.04 6.07
CA LYS A 145 14.73 -18.30 5.33
C LYS A 145 16.03 -18.60 4.58
N THR A 146 16.59 -17.63 3.89
CA THR A 146 17.73 -17.82 2.98
C THR A 146 18.89 -16.88 3.20
N GLY A 147 18.64 -15.68 3.72
CA GLY A 147 19.60 -14.59 3.77
C GLY A 147 20.79 -14.89 4.69
N VAL A 148 20.58 -15.55 5.84
CA VAL A 148 21.65 -15.86 6.79
C VAL A 148 22.68 -16.84 6.20
N SER A 149 22.23 -17.88 5.49
CA SER A 149 23.11 -18.85 4.82
C SER A 149 23.88 -18.19 3.68
N ILE A 150 23.21 -17.38 2.86
CA ILE A 150 23.79 -16.63 1.75
C ILE A 150 24.84 -15.64 2.27
N PHE A 151 24.53 -14.93 3.37
CA PHE A 151 25.46 -13.98 3.99
C PHE A 151 26.73 -14.67 4.46
N LYS A 152 26.62 -15.80 5.17
CA LYS A 152 27.77 -16.61 5.63
C LYS A 152 28.61 -17.12 4.46
N ALA A 153 27.98 -17.70 3.43
CA ALA A 153 28.66 -18.19 2.24
C ALA A 153 29.42 -17.07 1.50
N SER A 154 28.82 -15.89 1.38
CA SER A 154 29.46 -14.73 0.78
C SER A 154 30.71 -14.28 1.55
N LYS A 155 30.65 -14.33 2.89
CA LYS A 155 31.80 -14.04 3.76
C LYS A 155 32.94 -15.05 3.57
N SER A 156 32.63 -16.31 3.47
CA SER A 156 33.63 -17.37 3.20
C SER A 156 34.31 -17.19 1.84
N LEU A 157 33.65 -16.51 0.88
CA LEU A 157 34.22 -16.12 -0.41
C LEU A 157 34.97 -14.80 -0.38
N GLY A 158 35.24 -14.22 0.80
CA GLY A 158 36.02 -13.00 0.97
C GLY A 158 35.28 -11.70 0.65
N LYS A 159 33.96 -11.72 0.45
CA LYS A 159 33.18 -10.50 0.20
C LYS A 159 33.05 -9.67 1.48
N ASN A 160 33.14 -8.34 1.36
CA ASN A 160 32.85 -7.43 2.47
C ASN A 160 31.33 -7.28 2.70
N ASN A 161 30.94 -6.63 3.81
CA ASN A 161 29.51 -6.48 4.17
C ASN A 161 28.71 -5.74 3.09
N PHE A 162 29.27 -4.67 2.55
CA PHE A 162 28.62 -3.85 1.53
C PHE A 162 28.39 -4.63 0.24
N GLN A 163 29.42 -5.33 -0.23
CA GLN A 163 29.31 -6.18 -1.42
C GLN A 163 28.27 -7.29 -1.23
N THR A 164 28.24 -7.91 -0.05
CA THR A 164 27.26 -8.94 0.27
C THR A 164 25.83 -8.40 0.24
N ILE A 165 25.61 -7.24 0.87
CA ILE A 165 24.29 -6.62 0.89
C ILE A 165 23.83 -6.22 -0.51
N TYR A 166 24.66 -5.48 -1.25
CA TYR A 166 24.26 -4.91 -2.55
C TYR A 166 24.19 -5.93 -3.68
N LEU A 167 25.16 -6.84 -3.75
CA LEU A 167 25.27 -7.76 -4.88
C LEU A 167 24.47 -9.05 -4.70
N ILE A 168 24.16 -9.41 -3.45
CA ILE A 168 23.58 -10.72 -3.16
C ILE A 168 22.25 -10.59 -2.39
N LEU A 169 22.24 -9.91 -1.24
CA LEU A 169 21.03 -9.84 -0.43
C LEU A 169 19.91 -9.01 -1.08
N LEU A 170 20.20 -7.82 -1.57
CA LEU A 170 19.21 -6.95 -2.23
C LEU A 170 18.54 -7.63 -3.43
N PRO A 171 19.27 -8.25 -4.37
CA PRO A 171 18.64 -9.03 -5.45
C PRO A 171 17.78 -10.19 -4.94
N SER A 172 18.19 -10.88 -3.88
CA SER A 172 17.42 -11.99 -3.29
C SER A 172 16.15 -11.53 -2.58
N LEU A 173 16.09 -10.25 -2.17
CA LEU A 173 14.93 -9.64 -1.53
C LEU A 173 13.89 -9.09 -2.50
N LYS A 174 14.21 -8.97 -3.80
CA LYS A 174 13.28 -8.39 -4.81
C LYS A 174 11.86 -8.93 -4.72
N PRO A 175 11.61 -10.27 -4.62
CA PRO A 175 10.25 -10.79 -4.52
C PRO A 175 9.52 -10.30 -3.26
N ALA A 176 10.21 -10.27 -2.12
CA ALA A 176 9.65 -9.82 -0.86
C ALA A 176 9.35 -8.30 -0.86
N ILE A 177 10.24 -7.51 -1.45
CA ILE A 177 10.05 -6.06 -1.62
C ILE A 177 8.83 -5.81 -2.50
N ILE A 178 8.73 -6.45 -3.67
CA ILE A 178 7.58 -6.27 -4.57
C ILE A 178 6.28 -6.67 -3.88
N ALA A 179 6.23 -7.83 -3.22
CA ALA A 179 5.04 -8.27 -2.52
C ALA A 179 4.64 -7.30 -1.39
N GLY A 180 5.60 -6.81 -0.61
CA GLY A 180 5.37 -5.87 0.47
C GLY A 180 4.91 -4.50 -0.02
N THR A 181 5.54 -3.96 -1.06
CA THR A 181 5.14 -2.68 -1.65
C THR A 181 3.77 -2.73 -2.31
N VAL A 182 3.40 -3.86 -2.92
CA VAL A 182 2.05 -4.06 -3.46
C VAL A 182 1.01 -4.00 -2.35
N LEU A 183 1.26 -4.62 -1.19
CA LEU A 183 0.37 -4.48 -0.03
C LEU A 183 0.26 -3.01 0.42
N CYS A 184 1.38 -2.29 0.52
CA CYS A 184 1.36 -0.86 0.85
C CYS A 184 0.57 -0.03 -0.17
N ILE A 185 0.68 -0.34 -1.46
CA ILE A 185 -0.10 0.31 -2.52
C ILE A 185 -1.60 0.05 -2.34
N PHE A 186 -2.01 -1.19 -2.05
CA PHE A 186 -3.42 -1.50 -1.82
C PHE A 186 -3.99 -0.80 -0.59
N GLU A 187 -3.24 -0.74 0.50
CA GLU A 187 -3.61 0.04 1.68
C GLU A 187 -3.75 1.53 1.34
N THR A 188 -2.81 2.08 0.56
CA THR A 188 -2.86 3.49 0.12
C THR A 188 -4.08 3.79 -0.76
N ILE A 189 -4.41 2.90 -1.72
CA ILE A 189 -5.55 3.06 -2.63
C ILE A 189 -6.86 3.01 -1.85
N SER A 190 -6.97 2.15 -0.84
CA SER A 190 -8.20 1.97 -0.06
C SER A 190 -8.34 2.98 1.09
N ASP A 191 -7.27 3.69 1.45
CA ASP A 191 -7.31 4.64 2.57
C ASP A 191 -8.08 5.91 2.18
N PHE A 192 -9.13 6.18 2.95
CA PHE A 192 -9.89 7.41 2.88
C PHE A 192 -9.48 8.39 3.99
N GLY A 193 -9.41 7.89 5.23
CA GLY A 193 -9.28 8.73 6.41
C GLY A 193 -7.97 9.51 6.49
N GLY A 194 -6.85 8.83 6.26
CA GLY A 194 -5.53 9.45 6.27
C GLY A 194 -5.37 10.44 5.13
N VAL A 195 -5.75 10.03 3.91
CA VAL A 195 -5.61 10.85 2.71
C VAL A 195 -6.49 12.10 2.77
N ALA A 196 -7.74 11.97 3.26
CA ALA A 196 -8.65 13.10 3.45
C ALA A 196 -8.11 14.09 4.50
N THR A 197 -7.57 13.58 5.63
CA THR A 197 -6.96 14.41 6.68
C THR A 197 -5.75 15.19 6.16
N LEU A 198 -4.95 14.57 5.27
CA LEU A 198 -3.80 15.21 4.62
C LEU A 198 -4.19 16.16 3.48
N GLY A 199 -5.47 16.24 3.11
CA GLY A 199 -5.99 17.17 2.09
C GLY A 199 -5.70 16.73 0.64
N ILE A 200 -5.31 15.49 0.41
CA ILE A 200 -5.01 15.01 -0.95
C ILE A 200 -6.28 14.50 -1.64
N ASN A 201 -6.61 15.09 -2.76
CA ASN A 201 -7.78 14.67 -3.54
C ASN A 201 -7.43 13.46 -4.44
N THR A 202 -7.59 12.26 -3.87
CA THR A 202 -7.43 10.97 -4.57
C THR A 202 -8.77 10.47 -5.12
N LEU A 203 -8.75 9.36 -5.88
CA LEU A 203 -9.97 8.71 -6.34
C LEU A 203 -10.88 8.31 -5.17
N THR A 204 -10.32 7.78 -4.07
CA THR A 204 -11.07 7.36 -2.89
C THR A 204 -11.76 8.53 -2.20
N VAL A 205 -11.05 9.64 -2.01
CA VAL A 205 -11.62 10.89 -1.47
C VAL A 205 -12.66 11.47 -2.43
N GLY A 206 -12.40 11.41 -3.74
CA GLY A 206 -13.33 11.84 -4.77
C GLY A 206 -14.64 11.05 -4.76
N ILE A 207 -14.58 9.72 -4.62
CA ILE A 207 -15.76 8.86 -4.50
C ILE A 207 -16.62 9.32 -3.31
N PHE A 208 -16.00 9.52 -2.14
CA PHE A 208 -16.71 9.95 -0.95
C PHE A 208 -17.38 11.32 -1.14
N ASN A 209 -16.64 12.32 -1.65
CA ASN A 209 -17.15 13.67 -1.86
C ASN A 209 -18.28 13.70 -2.89
N ILE A 210 -18.19 12.91 -3.96
CA ILE A 210 -19.21 12.85 -4.99
C ILE A 210 -20.46 12.14 -4.47
N TRP A 211 -20.30 11.02 -3.80
CA TRP A 211 -21.44 10.25 -3.29
C TRP A 211 -22.14 10.99 -2.16
N PHE A 212 -21.41 11.41 -1.12
CA PHE A 212 -22.01 12.01 0.09
C PHE A 212 -22.12 13.54 0.01
N GLY A 213 -21.15 14.22 -0.60
CA GLY A 213 -21.14 15.67 -0.72
C GLY A 213 -22.14 16.18 -1.79
N TYR A 214 -22.15 15.57 -2.96
CA TYR A 214 -23.06 15.94 -4.04
C TYR A 214 -24.30 15.03 -4.16
N GLN A 215 -24.41 14.00 -3.29
CA GLN A 215 -25.49 13.00 -3.28
C GLN A 215 -25.66 12.28 -4.63
N ASP A 216 -24.55 12.12 -5.37
CA ASP A 216 -24.54 11.47 -6.68
C ASP A 216 -23.93 10.07 -6.58
N LEU A 217 -24.81 9.09 -6.34
CA LEU A 217 -24.45 7.67 -6.29
C LEU A 217 -23.91 7.16 -7.63
N ILE A 218 -24.45 7.64 -8.75
CA ILE A 218 -24.11 7.13 -10.08
C ILE A 218 -22.70 7.51 -10.47
N SER A 219 -22.35 8.79 -10.35
CA SER A 219 -20.97 9.24 -10.60
C SER A 219 -19.97 8.66 -9.59
N GLY A 220 -20.37 8.52 -8.32
CA GLY A 220 -19.58 7.82 -7.31
C GLY A 220 -19.30 6.37 -7.69
N ALA A 221 -20.31 5.62 -8.15
CA ALA A 221 -20.16 4.24 -8.60
C ALA A 221 -19.22 4.11 -9.81
N LYS A 222 -19.25 5.05 -10.76
CA LYS A 222 -18.34 5.07 -11.90
C LYS A 222 -16.88 5.26 -11.51
N ILE A 223 -16.62 6.21 -10.61
CA ILE A 223 -15.25 6.45 -10.12
C ILE A 223 -14.77 5.27 -9.29
N SER A 224 -15.66 4.61 -8.53
CA SER A 224 -15.35 3.36 -7.83
C SER A 224 -14.96 2.23 -8.80
N LEU A 225 -15.66 2.11 -9.93
CA LEU A 225 -15.29 1.15 -10.97
C LEU A 225 -13.91 1.48 -11.59
N MET A 226 -13.60 2.75 -11.81
CA MET A 226 -12.27 3.17 -12.28
C MET A 226 -11.18 2.81 -11.26
N LEU A 227 -11.43 3.05 -9.97
CA LEU A 227 -10.51 2.67 -8.90
C LEU A 227 -10.28 1.16 -8.84
N PHE A 228 -11.36 0.36 -8.98
CA PHE A 228 -11.30 -1.09 -9.06
C PHE A 228 -10.46 -1.56 -10.25
N LEU A 229 -10.68 -1.00 -11.44
CA LEU A 229 -9.88 -1.33 -12.63
C LEU A 229 -8.41 -0.98 -12.44
N LEU A 230 -8.11 0.16 -11.83
CA LEU A 230 -6.75 0.56 -11.49
C LEU A 230 -6.09 -0.46 -10.54
N ALA A 231 -6.80 -0.89 -9.49
CA ALA A 231 -6.32 -1.90 -8.56
C ALA A 231 -6.05 -3.25 -9.26
N MET A 232 -6.93 -3.67 -10.18
CA MET A 232 -6.74 -4.90 -10.98
C MET A 232 -5.54 -4.81 -11.91
N ILE A 233 -5.27 -3.66 -12.53
CA ILE A 233 -4.08 -3.43 -13.36
C ILE A 233 -2.81 -3.56 -12.50
N ILE A 234 -2.77 -2.95 -11.31
CA ILE A 234 -1.64 -3.05 -10.39
C ILE A 234 -1.40 -4.49 -9.95
N LEU A 235 -2.46 -5.24 -9.63
CA LEU A 235 -2.37 -6.68 -9.33
C LEU A 235 -1.78 -7.47 -10.48
N TYR A 236 -2.25 -7.23 -11.69
CA TYR A 236 -1.77 -7.93 -12.88
C TYR A 236 -0.27 -7.66 -13.13
N ILE A 237 0.15 -6.39 -13.05
CA ILE A 237 1.56 -6.00 -13.19
C ILE A 237 2.42 -6.65 -12.11
N SER A 238 1.94 -6.66 -10.85
CA SER A 238 2.67 -7.27 -9.74
C SER A 238 2.86 -8.79 -9.93
N LYS A 239 1.81 -9.47 -10.42
CA LYS A 239 1.88 -10.90 -10.75
C LYS A 239 2.92 -11.18 -11.84
N LEU A 240 2.98 -10.38 -12.90
CA LEU A 240 3.99 -10.50 -13.95
C LEU A 240 5.40 -10.30 -13.38
N SER A 241 5.61 -9.27 -12.56
CA SER A 241 6.90 -9.00 -11.94
C SER A 241 7.37 -10.14 -11.02
N LEU A 242 6.46 -10.73 -10.24
CA LEU A 242 6.77 -11.88 -9.38
C LEU A 242 7.03 -13.15 -10.18
N SER A 243 6.29 -13.38 -11.27
CA SER A 243 6.49 -14.53 -12.16
C SER A 243 7.86 -14.51 -12.85
N LEU A 244 8.32 -13.33 -13.31
CA LEU A 244 9.62 -13.16 -13.95
C LEU A 244 10.81 -13.39 -13.00
N ILE A 245 10.60 -13.32 -11.69
CA ILE A 245 11.65 -13.55 -10.68
C ILE A 245 11.77 -15.04 -10.32
N HIS A 246 10.72 -15.85 -10.60
CA HIS A 246 10.69 -17.28 -10.32
C HIS A 246 11.20 -18.15 -11.49
N ILE A 247 11.56 -17.55 -12.62
CA ILE A 247 12.28 -18.21 -13.73
C ILE A 247 13.78 -17.96 -13.57
#